data_4091ce951b5a952884b39ae24c324043
#
_entry.id   4091ce951b5a952884b39ae24c324043
#
_cell.length_a   1.000
_cell.length_b   1.000
_cell.length_c   1.000
_cell.angle_alpha   90.00
_cell.angle_beta   90.00
_cell.angle_gamma   90.00
#
_symmetry.space_group_name_H-M   'P 1'
#
loop_
_entity.id
_entity.type
_entity.pdbx_description
1 polymer ?
#
loop_
_entity_poly.entity_id
_entity_poly.type
_entity_poly.pdbx_seq_one_letter_code
_entity_poly.pdbx_strand_id
1 'polypeptide(L)'
;ETAVMTAARAGSAAGVQYLIDAGADVNAIENSREQTALMWAAAQGHVGVVSALLNAGADLDARSRERPRLMFADATNGGAFDQGINELLGGFSPLLFAAREGHTDVARLLLDAGAEINGVAANGTSPLVVAAHSGHSIMAQMLIEKGADTTLIGAGYNALHAAILRGDLDTVVTLLKHGA
;
A
#
# COMPACT_ATOMS: atom_id res chain seq x y z
N GLU A 1 0.89 -20.12 2.72
CA GLU A 1 0.38 -19.71 1.39
C GLU A 1 -0.73 -20.68 0.96
N THR A 2 -1.89 -20.16 0.50
CA THR A 2 -3.03 -20.95 -0.01
C THR A 2 -2.97 -21.05 -1.54
N ALA A 3 -3.77 -21.97 -2.12
CA ALA A 3 -3.90 -22.09 -3.57
C ALA A 3 -4.40 -20.78 -4.23
N VAL A 4 -5.34 -20.06 -3.58
CA VAL A 4 -5.85 -18.77 -4.06
C VAL A 4 -4.73 -17.72 -4.09
N MET A 5 -3.89 -17.66 -3.07
CA MET A 5 -2.74 -16.74 -3.03
C MET A 5 -1.74 -17.04 -4.15
N THR A 6 -1.45 -18.32 -4.39
CA THR A 6 -0.55 -18.74 -5.48
C THR A 6 -1.12 -18.35 -6.84
N ALA A 7 -2.42 -18.60 -7.08
CA ALA A 7 -3.10 -18.20 -8.31
C ALA A 7 -3.17 -16.67 -8.46
N ALA A 8 -3.41 -15.95 -7.36
CA ALA A 8 -3.44 -14.48 -7.33
C ALA A 8 -2.08 -13.87 -7.69
N ARG A 9 -0.99 -14.41 -7.12
CA ARG A 9 0.38 -13.98 -7.44
C ARG A 9 0.76 -14.25 -8.88
N ALA A 10 0.28 -15.38 -9.43
CA ALA A 10 0.53 -15.76 -10.82
C ALA A 10 -0.32 -14.99 -11.85
N GLY A 11 -1.28 -14.15 -11.40
CA GLY A 11 -2.17 -13.41 -12.28
C GLY A 11 -3.26 -14.23 -12.95
N SER A 12 -3.51 -15.46 -12.48
CA SER A 12 -4.50 -16.38 -13.06
C SER A 12 -5.90 -16.07 -12.55
N ALA A 13 -6.60 -15.13 -13.20
CA ALA A 13 -7.98 -14.79 -12.84
C ALA A 13 -8.93 -16.01 -12.96
N ALA A 14 -8.77 -16.82 -14.01
CA ALA A 14 -9.54 -18.06 -14.17
C ALA A 14 -9.25 -19.07 -13.06
N GLY A 15 -7.98 -19.22 -12.65
CA GLY A 15 -7.59 -20.07 -11.53
C GLY A 15 -8.17 -19.62 -10.20
N VAL A 16 -8.13 -18.29 -9.95
CA VAL A 16 -8.76 -17.68 -8.76
C VAL A 16 -10.26 -17.95 -8.76
N GLN A 17 -10.96 -17.70 -9.89
CA GLN A 17 -12.40 -17.92 -9.98
C GLN A 17 -12.75 -19.40 -9.73
N TYR A 18 -12.02 -20.33 -10.35
CA TYR A 18 -12.24 -21.76 -10.11
C TYR A 18 -12.10 -22.15 -8.63
N LEU A 19 -11.10 -21.60 -7.95
CA LEU A 19 -10.88 -21.87 -6.52
C LEU A 19 -11.98 -21.25 -5.64
N ILE A 20 -12.47 -20.05 -5.99
CA ILE A 20 -13.60 -19.40 -5.32
C ILE A 20 -14.86 -20.25 -5.47
N ASP A 21 -15.18 -20.72 -6.69
CA ASP A 21 -16.33 -21.58 -6.98
C ASP A 21 -16.25 -22.91 -6.24
N ALA A 22 -15.04 -23.39 -5.95
CA ALA A 22 -14.77 -24.58 -5.15
C ALA A 22 -14.82 -24.32 -3.62
N GLY A 23 -15.18 -23.11 -3.19
CA GLY A 23 -15.34 -22.74 -1.78
C GLY A 23 -14.05 -22.34 -1.06
N ALA A 24 -13.03 -21.90 -1.78
CA ALA A 24 -11.81 -21.41 -1.15
C ALA A 24 -12.06 -20.09 -0.40
N ASP A 25 -11.48 -19.96 0.80
CA ASP A 25 -11.52 -18.73 1.60
C ASP A 25 -10.65 -17.65 0.94
N VAL A 26 -11.32 -16.61 0.42
CA VAL A 26 -10.67 -15.45 -0.23
C VAL A 26 -9.93 -14.55 0.75
N ASN A 27 -10.31 -14.59 2.04
CA ASN A 27 -9.75 -13.79 3.11
C ASN A 27 -8.72 -14.53 3.97
N ALA A 28 -8.39 -15.78 3.58
CA ALA A 28 -7.30 -16.50 4.23
C ALA A 28 -6.02 -15.66 4.25
N ILE A 29 -5.29 -15.72 5.36
CA ILE A 29 -3.99 -15.04 5.54
C ILE A 29 -2.86 -16.06 5.56
N GLU A 30 -1.70 -15.69 5.02
CA GLU A 30 -0.49 -16.52 5.17
C GLU A 30 0.24 -16.18 6.49
N ASN A 31 0.90 -17.19 7.07
CA ASN A 31 1.42 -17.11 8.44
C ASN A 31 2.62 -16.19 8.64
N SER A 32 3.40 -15.88 7.59
CA SER A 32 4.68 -15.16 7.75
C SER A 32 4.49 -13.65 7.77
N ARG A 33 3.65 -13.12 6.88
CA ARG A 33 3.42 -11.69 6.69
C ARG A 33 1.97 -11.28 6.88
N GLU A 34 1.07 -12.22 7.17
CA GLU A 34 -0.38 -12.01 7.30
C GLU A 34 -0.98 -11.35 6.06
N GLN A 35 -0.49 -11.76 4.89
CA GLN A 35 -0.97 -11.24 3.62
C GLN A 35 -2.11 -12.07 3.07
N THR A 36 -3.07 -11.40 2.41
CA THR A 36 -4.19 -12.01 1.70
C THR A 36 -3.90 -12.17 0.20
N ALA A 37 -4.73 -12.93 -0.50
CA ALA A 37 -4.66 -13.04 -1.96
C ALA A 37 -4.85 -11.68 -2.66
N LEU A 38 -5.71 -10.80 -2.11
CA LEU A 38 -5.93 -9.45 -2.64
C LEU A 38 -4.68 -8.58 -2.53
N MET A 39 -3.93 -8.65 -1.42
CA MET A 39 -2.65 -7.95 -1.27
C MET A 39 -1.62 -8.40 -2.32
N TRP A 40 -1.54 -9.71 -2.58
CA TRP A 40 -0.63 -10.26 -3.59
C TRP A 40 -1.01 -9.81 -5.00
N ALA A 41 -2.32 -9.87 -5.35
CA ALA A 41 -2.81 -9.39 -6.64
C ALA A 41 -2.57 -7.89 -6.82
N ALA A 42 -2.78 -7.10 -5.77
CA ALA A 42 -2.55 -5.66 -5.78
C ALA A 42 -1.07 -5.30 -5.95
N ALA A 43 -0.17 -6.02 -5.27
CA ALA A 43 1.27 -5.82 -5.39
C ALA A 43 1.84 -6.21 -6.76
N GLN A 44 1.16 -7.09 -7.51
CA GLN A 44 1.58 -7.55 -8.84
C GLN A 44 0.82 -6.86 -9.99
N GLY A 45 -0.16 -5.99 -9.69
CA GLY A 45 -0.92 -5.28 -10.71
C GLY A 45 -1.94 -6.13 -11.49
N HIS A 46 -2.39 -7.24 -10.92
CA HIS A 46 -3.28 -8.19 -11.61
C HIS A 46 -4.74 -7.76 -11.55
N VAL A 47 -5.13 -6.79 -12.38
CA VAL A 47 -6.48 -6.19 -12.45
C VAL A 47 -7.60 -7.23 -12.48
N GLY A 48 -7.50 -8.25 -13.34
CA GLY A 48 -8.53 -9.29 -13.46
C GLY A 48 -8.67 -10.16 -12.20
N VAL A 49 -7.56 -10.42 -11.49
CA VAL A 49 -7.57 -11.15 -10.22
C VAL A 49 -8.17 -10.30 -9.11
N VAL A 50 -7.77 -9.00 -9.03
CA VAL A 50 -8.34 -8.04 -8.08
C VAL A 50 -9.85 -7.98 -8.24
N SER A 51 -10.36 -7.83 -9.48
CA SER A 51 -11.79 -7.82 -9.76
C SER A 51 -12.50 -9.10 -9.30
N ALA A 52 -11.94 -10.28 -9.57
CA ALA A 52 -12.51 -11.56 -9.14
C ALA A 52 -12.58 -11.69 -7.62
N LEU A 53 -11.50 -11.29 -6.91
CA LEU A 53 -11.44 -11.33 -5.46
C LEU A 53 -12.42 -10.33 -4.81
N LEU A 54 -12.54 -9.11 -5.34
CA LEU A 54 -13.51 -8.11 -4.86
C LEU A 54 -14.95 -8.59 -5.03
N ASN A 55 -15.29 -9.19 -6.17
CA ASN A 55 -16.61 -9.77 -6.41
C ASN A 55 -16.94 -10.93 -5.47
N ALA A 56 -15.92 -11.61 -4.95
CA ALA A 56 -16.05 -12.69 -3.98
C ALA A 56 -16.02 -12.21 -2.51
N GLY A 57 -15.99 -10.90 -2.25
CA GLY A 57 -16.02 -10.34 -0.91
C GLY A 57 -14.64 -10.32 -0.22
N ALA A 58 -13.57 -10.14 -0.97
CA ALA A 58 -12.25 -9.94 -0.39
C ALA A 58 -12.19 -8.67 0.46
N ASP A 59 -11.57 -8.76 1.64
CA ASP A 59 -11.43 -7.67 2.60
C ASP A 59 -10.46 -6.59 2.07
N LEU A 60 -11.01 -5.39 1.83
CA LEU A 60 -10.27 -4.21 1.36
C LEU A 60 -9.33 -3.63 2.43
N ASP A 61 -9.66 -3.83 3.70
CA ASP A 61 -8.98 -3.22 4.84
C ASP A 61 -8.08 -4.19 5.60
N ALA A 62 -7.96 -5.43 5.12
CA ALA A 62 -6.99 -6.38 5.64
C ALA A 62 -5.60 -5.75 5.71
N ARG A 63 -4.86 -6.01 6.79
CA ARG A 63 -3.53 -5.44 7.04
C ARG A 63 -2.46 -6.53 7.09
N SER A 64 -1.34 -6.29 6.43
CA SER A 64 -0.17 -7.15 6.58
C SER A 64 0.43 -7.01 7.97
N ARG A 65 1.18 -8.04 8.41
CA ARG A 65 1.83 -8.06 9.73
C ARG A 65 2.67 -6.83 9.97
N GLU A 66 2.50 -6.25 11.15
CA GLU A 66 3.36 -5.21 11.67
C GLU A 66 4.60 -5.81 12.34
N ARG A 67 5.74 -5.17 12.15
CA ARG A 67 7.02 -5.62 12.73
C ARG A 67 7.77 -4.42 13.29
N PRO A 68 8.25 -4.50 14.53
CA PRO A 68 9.17 -3.49 15.05
C PRO A 68 10.51 -3.59 14.30
N ARG A 69 11.04 -2.46 13.87
CA ARG A 69 12.41 -2.32 13.37
C ARG A 69 13.17 -1.42 14.32
N LEU A 70 14.26 -1.95 14.85
CA LEU A 70 15.22 -1.14 15.62
C LEU A 70 15.99 -0.25 14.63
N MET A 71 15.76 1.07 14.71
CA MET A 71 16.59 2.06 14.04
C MET A 71 17.66 2.48 15.06
N PHE A 72 18.93 2.17 14.78
CA PHE A 72 20.02 2.76 15.54
C PHE A 72 20.13 4.24 15.15
N ALA A 73 19.87 5.14 16.08
CA ALA A 73 20.31 6.51 15.91
C ALA A 73 21.84 6.51 15.88
N ASP A 74 22.43 6.99 14.79
CA ASP A 74 23.88 7.13 14.66
C ASP A 74 24.39 8.08 15.75
N ALA A 75 25.09 7.51 16.75
CA ALA A 75 25.61 8.24 17.89
C ALA A 75 26.88 9.01 17.49
N THR A 76 26.75 10.03 16.64
CA THR A 76 27.87 10.91 16.30
C THR A 76 28.23 11.91 17.39
N ASN A 77 27.54 11.93 18.54
CA ASN A 77 27.88 12.77 19.70
C ASN A 77 27.69 12.00 21.02
N GLY A 78 28.59 11.12 21.35
CA GLY A 78 29.09 10.80 22.71
C GLY A 78 28.13 10.72 23.91
N GLY A 79 26.86 10.34 23.73
CA GLY A 79 25.92 10.31 24.84
C GLY A 79 24.76 9.35 24.66
N ALA A 80 24.74 8.31 25.50
CA ALA A 80 23.65 7.39 25.75
C ALA A 80 23.31 6.36 24.65
N PHE A 81 23.88 5.23 24.80
CA PHE A 81 23.51 3.92 24.24
C PHE A 81 22.14 3.49 24.77
N ASP A 82 21.03 4.04 24.43
CA ASP A 82 19.76 3.40 24.80
C ASP A 82 18.46 4.05 24.30
N GLN A 83 18.42 4.62 23.13
CA GLN A 83 17.14 4.93 22.53
C GLN A 83 17.10 4.41 21.10
N GLY A 84 16.99 3.09 20.96
CA GLY A 84 16.55 2.48 19.74
C GLY A 84 15.14 2.96 19.43
N ILE A 85 14.99 3.80 18.41
CA ILE A 85 13.65 4.18 17.91
C ILE A 85 13.07 2.93 17.27
N ASN A 86 12.01 2.39 17.85
CA ASN A 86 11.24 1.31 17.23
C ASN A 86 10.34 1.91 16.18
N GLU A 87 10.75 1.79 14.91
CA GLU A 87 9.84 2.07 13.80
C GLU A 87 8.98 0.81 13.55
N LEU A 88 7.66 0.98 13.45
CA LEU A 88 6.77 -0.09 13.02
C LEU A 88 6.76 -0.14 11.49
N LEU A 89 7.10 -1.30 10.93
CA LEU A 89 6.99 -1.59 9.50
C LEU A 89 5.82 -2.55 9.25
N GLY A 90 5.21 -2.47 8.09
CA GLY A 90 4.06 -3.31 7.73
C GLY A 90 2.74 -2.58 7.89
N GLY A 91 1.67 -3.30 8.23
CA GLY A 91 0.33 -2.73 8.27
C GLY A 91 -0.19 -2.28 6.89
N PHE A 92 0.33 -2.85 5.81
CA PHE A 92 -0.04 -2.47 4.44
C PHE A 92 -1.38 -3.08 4.06
N SER A 93 -2.31 -2.22 3.62
CA SER A 93 -3.54 -2.63 2.95
C SER A 93 -3.28 -2.97 1.47
N PRO A 94 -4.25 -3.60 0.77
CA PRO A 94 -4.16 -3.79 -0.68
C PRO A 94 -3.88 -2.49 -1.45
N LEU A 95 -4.50 -1.37 -1.06
CA LEU A 95 -4.28 -0.06 -1.68
C LEU A 95 -2.84 0.45 -1.46
N LEU A 96 -2.28 0.28 -0.27
CA LEU A 96 -0.88 0.63 0.01
C LEU A 96 0.11 -0.21 -0.81
N PHE A 97 -0.18 -1.49 -1.05
CA PHE A 97 0.62 -2.32 -1.97
C PHE A 97 0.55 -1.80 -3.40
N ALA A 98 -0.66 -1.50 -3.91
CA ALA A 98 -0.84 -0.93 -5.25
C ALA A 98 -0.13 0.43 -5.40
N ALA A 99 -0.19 1.29 -4.38
CA ALA A 99 0.47 2.60 -4.36
C ALA A 99 2.00 2.47 -4.38
N ARG A 100 2.57 1.52 -3.64
CA ARG A 100 4.01 1.28 -3.60
C ARG A 100 4.58 0.81 -4.93
N GLU A 101 3.82 -0.03 -5.64
CA GLU A 101 4.26 -0.60 -6.93
C GLU A 101 3.79 0.21 -8.15
N GLY A 102 2.97 1.28 -7.95
CA GLY A 102 2.49 2.15 -9.01
C GLY A 102 1.35 1.58 -9.87
N HIS A 103 0.64 0.57 -9.39
CA HIS A 103 -0.44 -0.09 -10.13
C HIS A 103 -1.73 0.73 -10.09
N THR A 104 -1.80 1.81 -10.87
CA THR A 104 -2.87 2.81 -10.85
C THR A 104 -4.24 2.22 -11.16
N ASP A 105 -4.34 1.28 -12.11
CA ASP A 105 -5.63 0.66 -12.46
C ASP A 105 -6.17 -0.22 -11.32
N VAL A 106 -5.29 -0.94 -10.61
CA VAL A 106 -5.65 -1.69 -9.42
C VAL A 106 -6.10 -0.75 -8.29
N ALA A 107 -5.36 0.34 -8.07
CA ALA A 107 -5.74 1.33 -7.05
C ALA A 107 -7.12 1.96 -7.35
N ARG A 108 -7.43 2.25 -8.63
CA ARG A 108 -8.77 2.71 -9.02
C ARG A 108 -9.85 1.70 -8.65
N LEU A 109 -9.67 0.43 -8.99
CA LEU A 109 -10.63 -0.63 -8.64
C LEU A 109 -10.84 -0.75 -7.14
N LEU A 110 -9.76 -0.71 -6.34
CA LEU A 110 -9.84 -0.77 -4.89
C LEU A 110 -10.60 0.43 -4.31
N LEU A 111 -10.32 1.65 -4.79
CA LEU A 111 -11.00 2.87 -4.36
C LEU A 111 -12.48 2.88 -4.78
N ASP A 112 -12.79 2.43 -6.00
CA ASP A 112 -14.17 2.33 -6.50
C ASP A 112 -14.97 1.26 -5.73
N ALA A 113 -14.29 0.26 -5.16
CA ALA A 113 -14.87 -0.73 -4.25
C ALA A 113 -15.00 -0.24 -2.80
N GLY A 114 -14.48 0.96 -2.48
CA GLY A 114 -14.60 1.58 -1.15
C GLY A 114 -13.37 1.48 -0.26
N ALA A 115 -12.20 1.13 -0.78
CA ALA A 115 -10.96 1.16 -0.01
C ALA A 115 -10.67 2.55 0.57
N GLU A 116 -10.16 2.61 1.81
CA GLU A 116 -9.86 3.86 2.49
C GLU A 116 -8.67 4.58 1.85
N ILE A 117 -8.93 5.70 1.16
CA ILE A 117 -7.93 6.46 0.41
C ILE A 117 -6.82 7.02 1.31
N ASN A 118 -7.14 7.34 2.56
CA ASN A 118 -6.22 7.88 3.56
C ASN A 118 -5.76 6.85 4.60
N GLY A 119 -6.06 5.57 4.37
CA GLY A 119 -5.69 4.48 5.27
C GLY A 119 -4.17 4.32 5.36
N VAL A 120 -3.61 4.46 6.57
CA VAL A 120 -2.15 4.50 6.78
C VAL A 120 -1.55 3.12 7.09
N ALA A 121 -0.28 2.95 6.76
CA ALA A 121 0.57 1.84 7.21
C ALA A 121 0.93 1.98 8.70
N ALA A 122 1.59 0.99 9.28
CA ALA A 122 1.98 0.97 10.69
C ALA A 122 2.83 2.19 11.14
N ASN A 123 3.62 2.76 10.23
CA ASN A 123 4.43 3.96 10.46
C ASN A 123 3.71 5.29 10.14
N GLY A 124 2.40 5.25 9.94
CA GLY A 124 1.57 6.41 9.61
C GLY A 124 1.63 6.86 8.16
N THR A 125 2.29 6.13 7.27
CA THR A 125 2.45 6.54 5.87
C THR A 125 1.20 6.23 5.06
N SER A 126 0.59 7.25 4.42
CA SER A 126 -0.60 7.10 3.57
C SER A 126 -0.26 6.61 2.15
N PRO A 127 -1.25 6.11 1.37
CA PRO A 127 -1.04 5.72 -0.03
C PRO A 127 -0.44 6.83 -0.89
N LEU A 128 -0.83 8.09 -0.68
CA LEU A 128 -0.28 9.24 -1.39
C LEU A 128 1.21 9.44 -1.07
N VAL A 129 1.59 9.38 0.19
CA VAL A 129 3.00 9.50 0.61
C VAL A 129 3.82 8.33 0.07
N VAL A 130 3.27 7.10 0.10
CA VAL A 130 3.93 5.91 -0.46
C VAL A 130 4.16 6.07 -1.97
N ALA A 131 3.14 6.50 -2.73
CA ALA A 131 3.23 6.70 -4.17
C ALA A 131 4.28 7.76 -4.53
N ALA A 132 4.25 8.93 -3.87
CA ALA A 132 5.23 10.00 -4.06
C ALA A 132 6.65 9.55 -3.72
N HIS A 133 6.84 8.84 -2.59
CA HIS A 133 8.14 8.31 -2.18
C HIS A 133 8.67 7.25 -3.15
N SER A 134 7.81 6.41 -3.72
CA SER A 134 8.19 5.40 -4.70
C SER A 134 8.43 5.98 -6.11
N GLY A 135 8.09 7.25 -6.37
CA GLY A 135 8.28 7.92 -7.65
C GLY A 135 7.19 7.60 -8.68
N HIS A 136 5.99 7.23 -8.21
CA HIS A 136 4.85 6.91 -9.05
C HIS A 136 3.95 8.14 -9.24
N SER A 137 4.39 9.11 -10.04
CA SER A 137 3.72 10.41 -10.25
C SER A 137 2.28 10.27 -10.71
N ILE A 138 1.99 9.35 -11.66
CA ILE A 138 0.62 9.12 -12.15
C ILE A 138 -0.28 8.59 -11.03
N MET A 139 0.22 7.69 -10.19
CA MET A 139 -0.49 7.19 -9.02
C MET A 139 -0.75 8.32 -8.01
N ALA A 140 0.28 9.12 -7.69
CA ALA A 140 0.14 10.23 -6.75
C ALA A 140 -0.89 11.26 -7.24
N GLN A 141 -0.85 11.64 -8.51
CA GLN A 141 -1.82 12.56 -9.12
C GLN A 141 -3.25 12.00 -9.06
N MET A 142 -3.44 10.72 -9.42
CA MET A 142 -4.74 10.06 -9.35
C MET A 142 -5.30 10.04 -7.92
N LEU A 143 -4.46 9.77 -6.90
CA LEU A 143 -4.87 9.81 -5.50
C LEU A 143 -5.29 11.22 -5.05
N ILE A 144 -4.55 12.27 -5.46
CA ILE A 144 -4.89 13.66 -5.18
C ILE A 144 -6.24 14.03 -5.83
N GLU A 145 -6.44 13.67 -7.11
CA GLU A 145 -7.69 13.92 -7.83
C GLU A 145 -8.90 13.20 -7.19
N LYS A 146 -8.68 12.04 -6.58
CA LYS A 146 -9.71 11.30 -5.84
C LYS A 146 -9.89 11.79 -4.40
N GLY A 147 -9.20 12.85 -3.98
CA GLY A 147 -9.38 13.51 -2.67
C GLY A 147 -8.51 12.96 -1.55
N ALA A 148 -7.35 12.38 -1.86
CA ALA A 148 -6.38 12.02 -0.83
C ALA A 148 -5.93 13.27 -0.05
N ASP A 149 -5.80 13.14 1.27
CA ASP A 149 -5.32 14.20 2.14
C ASP A 149 -3.83 14.45 1.89
N THR A 150 -3.51 15.63 1.34
CA THR A 150 -2.16 16.07 0.98
C THR A 150 -1.31 16.46 2.19
N THR A 151 -1.93 16.64 3.35
CA THR A 151 -1.27 17.14 4.58
C THR A 151 -0.80 16.03 5.51
N LEU A 152 -1.22 14.76 5.28
CA LEU A 152 -0.84 13.63 6.12
C LEU A 152 0.68 13.44 6.18
N ILE A 153 1.17 13.28 7.41
CA ILE A 153 2.58 13.02 7.70
C ILE A 153 2.73 11.56 8.13
N GLY A 154 3.64 10.84 7.48
CA GLY A 154 4.00 9.47 7.85
C GLY A 154 5.51 9.28 7.76
N ALA A 155 6.10 8.52 8.69
CA ALA A 155 7.55 8.32 8.78
C ALA A 155 8.37 9.64 8.81
N GLY A 156 7.79 10.73 9.35
CA GLY A 156 8.44 12.03 9.51
C GLY A 156 8.38 12.96 8.30
N TYR A 157 7.68 12.61 7.21
CA TYR A 157 7.53 13.46 6.02
C TYR A 157 6.13 13.30 5.39
N ASN A 158 5.72 14.27 4.59
CA ASN A 158 4.49 14.23 3.80
C ASN A 158 4.80 13.99 2.31
N ALA A 159 3.74 13.94 1.48
CA ALA A 159 3.87 13.69 0.04
C ALA A 159 4.68 14.77 -0.68
N LEU A 160 4.58 16.04 -0.25
CA LEU A 160 5.35 17.16 -0.84
C LEU A 160 6.86 16.98 -0.60
N HIS A 161 7.27 16.63 0.63
CA HIS A 161 8.66 16.31 0.92
C HIS A 161 9.17 15.14 0.05
N ALA A 162 8.38 14.09 -0.08
CA ALA A 162 8.74 12.92 -0.90
C ALA A 162 8.91 13.29 -2.38
N ALA A 163 7.98 14.07 -2.95
CA ALA A 163 8.03 14.54 -4.34
C ALA A 163 9.26 15.43 -4.60
N ILE A 164 9.58 16.35 -3.68
CA ILE A 164 10.76 17.22 -3.76
C ILE A 164 12.04 16.39 -3.75
N LEU A 165 12.17 15.43 -2.83
CA LEU A 165 13.34 14.55 -2.74
C LEU A 165 13.54 13.71 -4.01
N ARG A 166 12.47 13.40 -4.74
CA ARG A 166 12.50 12.68 -6.02
C ARG A 166 12.74 13.58 -7.22
N GLY A 167 12.62 14.91 -7.07
CA GLY A 167 12.65 15.85 -8.18
C GLY A 167 11.42 15.78 -9.09
N ASP A 168 10.30 15.25 -8.57
CA ASP A 168 9.03 15.09 -9.29
C ASP A 168 8.25 16.39 -9.28
N LEU A 169 8.59 17.29 -10.21
CA LEU A 169 8.00 18.63 -10.30
C LEU A 169 6.49 18.58 -10.59
N ASP A 170 6.02 17.62 -11.37
CA ASP A 170 4.60 17.51 -11.71
C ASP A 170 3.76 17.19 -10.48
N THR A 171 4.22 16.25 -9.66
CA THR A 171 3.58 15.94 -8.38
C THR A 171 3.69 17.10 -7.39
N VAL A 172 4.85 17.80 -7.32
CA VAL A 172 5.01 19.00 -6.47
C VAL A 172 3.99 20.07 -6.84
N VAL A 173 3.87 20.41 -8.14
CA VAL A 173 2.91 21.41 -8.61
C VAL A 173 1.47 21.00 -8.29
N THR A 174 1.14 19.74 -8.47
CA THR A 174 -0.19 19.22 -8.18
C THR A 174 -0.51 19.28 -6.68
N LEU A 175 0.42 18.88 -5.81
CA LEU A 175 0.27 18.95 -4.36
C LEU A 175 0.05 20.39 -3.88
N LEU A 176 0.86 21.34 -4.36
CA LEU A 176 0.71 22.76 -4.00
C LEU A 176 -0.64 23.35 -4.43
N LYS A 177 -1.17 22.95 -5.60
CA LYS A 177 -2.51 23.35 -6.04
C LYS A 177 -3.64 22.81 -5.14
N HIS A 178 -3.40 21.69 -4.46
CA HIS A 178 -4.38 21.04 -3.58
C HIS A 178 -4.10 21.28 -2.08
N GLY A 179 -3.24 22.26 -1.74
CA GLY A 179 -3.08 22.77 -0.38
C GLY A 179 -2.09 21.99 0.51
N ALA A 180 -1.11 21.28 -0.08
CA ALA A 180 -0.03 20.62 0.65
C ALA A 180 0.95 21.63 1.25
#